data_a292e07a22b73b5de613dc78aab5a9f6
#
_entry.id   a292e07a22b73b5de613dc78aab5a9f6
#
_cell.length_a   1.000
_cell.length_b   1.000
_cell.length_c   1.000
_cell.angle_alpha   90.00
_cell.angle_beta   90.00
_cell.angle_gamma   90.00
#
_symmetry.space_group_name_H-M   'P 1'
#
loop_
_entity.id
_entity.type
_entity.pdbx_description
1 polymer ?
#
loop_
_entity_poly.entity_id
_entity_poly.type
_entity_poly.pdbx_seq_one_letter_code
_entity_poly.pdbx_strand_id
1 'polypeptide(L)'
;QSQETPLESSVALLASNTVAGETASSLASQNQKTDTVPWRTDLPENHQRDPAVFSQLHTDLESSDVYAMVTVKDGVIIDEFYQDGYDENSVFQLNSCTKSFTGALIGIAIEQGYLGGVDDPLSDYLPQVLDLEDSGKQQITLRHLLTHTSGLEWYEWAGRSNWQEFRTSENWVDY
;
A
#
# COMPACT_ATOMS: atom_id res chain seq x y z
N GLN A 1 -19.79 10.26 31.68
CA GLN A 1 -19.99 10.82 30.34
C GLN A 1 -18.76 10.46 29.54
N SER A 2 -18.87 9.38 28.75
CA SER A 2 -17.85 8.92 27.82
C SER A 2 -17.96 9.72 26.54
N GLN A 3 -16.91 10.45 26.17
CA GLN A 3 -16.80 11.10 24.87
C GLN A 3 -16.44 10.03 23.83
N GLU A 4 -17.27 9.93 22.80
CA GLU A 4 -17.05 9.10 21.63
C GLU A 4 -15.86 9.68 20.82
N THR A 5 -14.99 8.80 20.35
CA THR A 5 -13.76 9.13 19.64
C THR A 5 -14.03 9.53 18.19
N PRO A 6 -13.29 10.49 17.59
CA PRO A 6 -13.53 11.00 16.22
C PRO A 6 -13.35 9.98 15.09
N LEU A 7 -12.79 8.80 15.36
CA LEU A 7 -12.54 7.75 14.36
C LEU A 7 -13.82 7.14 13.75
N GLU A 8 -14.94 7.10 14.50
CA GLU A 8 -16.19 6.56 13.98
C GLU A 8 -16.84 7.47 12.92
N SER A 9 -16.61 8.78 13.02
CA SER A 9 -17.20 9.75 12.07
C SER A 9 -16.58 9.69 10.68
N SER A 10 -15.28 9.40 10.58
CA SER A 10 -14.57 9.35 9.29
C SER A 10 -14.88 8.08 8.49
N VAL A 11 -15.11 6.96 9.19
CA VAL A 11 -15.53 5.69 8.55
C VAL A 11 -16.99 5.75 8.11
N ALA A 12 -17.85 6.47 8.84
CA ALA A 12 -19.26 6.63 8.49
C ALA A 12 -19.47 7.49 7.24
N LEU A 13 -18.56 8.43 6.93
CA LEU A 13 -18.69 9.30 5.76
C LEU A 13 -18.40 8.56 4.44
N LEU A 14 -17.52 7.55 4.47
CA LEU A 14 -17.27 6.67 3.32
C LEU A 14 -18.42 5.67 3.06
N ALA A 15 -19.22 5.38 4.08
CA ALA A 15 -20.36 4.46 3.98
C ALA A 15 -21.68 5.13 3.52
N SER A 16 -21.76 6.46 3.48
CA SER A 16 -22.99 7.20 3.16
C SER A 16 -23.21 7.48 1.67
N ASN A 17 -22.21 7.24 0.81
CA ASN A 17 -22.42 7.26 -0.64
C ASN A 17 -22.88 5.90 -1.15
N THR A 18 -24.05 5.45 -0.72
CA THR A 18 -24.71 4.27 -1.24
C THR A 18 -25.16 4.51 -2.69
N VAL A 19 -24.54 3.79 -3.61
CA VAL A 19 -25.17 3.45 -4.88
C VAL A 19 -26.46 2.70 -4.52
N ALA A 20 -27.60 3.22 -5.01
CA ALA A 20 -28.92 2.77 -4.63
C ALA A 20 -29.07 1.24 -4.82
N GLY A 21 -29.23 0.51 -3.73
CA GLY A 21 -29.77 -0.83 -3.73
C GLY A 21 -29.00 -1.97 -3.07
N GLU A 22 -27.72 -1.81 -2.70
CA GLU A 22 -26.98 -2.90 -2.05
C GLU A 22 -26.44 -2.49 -0.67
N THR A 23 -26.75 -3.28 0.35
CA THR A 23 -26.24 -3.07 1.71
C THR A 23 -24.82 -3.61 1.84
N ALA A 24 -24.00 -3.02 2.72
CA ALA A 24 -22.62 -3.49 3.01
C ALA A 24 -22.55 -4.99 3.32
N SER A 25 -23.62 -5.59 3.84
CA SER A 25 -23.75 -7.02 4.08
C SER A 25 -23.84 -7.84 2.79
N SER A 26 -24.41 -7.28 1.71
CA SER A 26 -24.49 -7.94 0.39
C SER A 26 -23.11 -7.96 -0.29
N LEU A 27 -22.35 -6.88 -0.19
CA LEU A 27 -21.00 -6.79 -0.72
C LEU A 27 -20.02 -7.75 0.00
N ALA A 28 -20.15 -7.88 1.33
CA ALA A 28 -19.35 -8.84 2.11
C ALA A 28 -19.65 -10.30 1.74
N SER A 29 -20.88 -10.61 1.33
CA SER A 29 -21.30 -11.97 0.93
C SER A 29 -20.82 -12.36 -0.47
N GLN A 30 -20.51 -11.41 -1.35
CA GLN A 30 -20.01 -11.70 -2.69
C GLN A 30 -18.49 -11.93 -2.73
N ASN A 31 -17.78 -11.58 -1.65
CA ASN A 31 -16.31 -11.64 -1.59
C ASN A 31 -15.78 -12.98 -1.03
N GLN A 32 -16.57 -14.05 -1.02
CA GLN A 32 -16.13 -15.39 -0.62
C GLN A 32 -15.88 -16.29 -1.84
N LYS A 33 -14.97 -15.91 -2.71
CA LYS A 33 -14.16 -16.85 -3.48
C LYS A 33 -12.90 -16.16 -3.98
N THR A 34 -11.94 -15.89 -3.11
CA THR A 34 -10.56 -15.80 -3.56
C THR A 34 -10.18 -17.21 -3.99
N ASP A 35 -10.41 -17.53 -5.26
CA ASP A 35 -9.66 -18.59 -5.91
C ASP A 35 -8.21 -18.12 -5.87
N THR A 36 -7.51 -18.45 -4.79
CA THR A 36 -6.06 -18.26 -4.73
C THR A 36 -5.50 -19.20 -5.77
N VAL A 37 -5.27 -18.67 -6.96
CA VAL A 37 -4.49 -19.39 -7.97
C VAL A 37 -3.10 -19.53 -7.37
N PRO A 38 -2.66 -20.74 -7.01
CA PRO A 38 -1.34 -20.91 -6.44
C PRO A 38 -0.30 -20.42 -7.45
N TRP A 39 0.74 -19.76 -6.96
CA TRP A 39 1.86 -19.41 -7.80
C TRP A 39 2.42 -20.68 -8.45
N ARG A 40 2.67 -20.61 -9.75
CA ARG A 40 3.41 -21.66 -10.46
C ARG A 40 4.88 -21.56 -10.06
N THR A 41 5.51 -22.70 -9.81
CA THR A 41 6.94 -22.81 -9.54
C THR A 41 7.59 -23.64 -10.63
N ASP A 42 8.83 -23.35 -10.96
CA ASP A 42 9.64 -24.11 -11.94
C ASP A 42 11.13 -23.93 -11.63
N LEU A 43 11.97 -24.70 -12.27
CA LEU A 43 13.42 -24.65 -12.08
C LEU A 43 14.03 -23.48 -12.89
N PRO A 44 15.07 -22.80 -12.38
CA PRO A 44 15.73 -21.70 -13.05
C PRO A 44 16.20 -22.02 -14.47
N GLU A 45 16.72 -23.23 -14.70
CA GLU A 45 17.24 -23.69 -16.00
C GLU A 45 16.16 -23.74 -17.09
N ASN A 46 14.91 -24.07 -16.73
CA ASN A 46 13.79 -24.07 -17.65
C ASN A 46 13.45 -22.65 -18.15
N HIS A 47 13.91 -21.63 -17.43
CA HIS A 47 13.77 -20.22 -17.73
C HIS A 47 15.08 -19.57 -18.22
N GLN A 48 16.02 -20.38 -18.71
CA GLN A 48 17.32 -19.93 -19.23
C GLN A 48 18.16 -19.20 -18.16
N ARG A 49 18.10 -19.65 -16.93
CA ARG A 49 18.91 -19.16 -15.81
C ARG A 49 19.80 -20.27 -15.30
N ASP A 50 21.04 -19.91 -15.01
CA ASP A 50 22.01 -20.85 -14.45
C ASP A 50 21.71 -21.08 -12.95
N PRO A 51 21.36 -22.29 -12.52
CA PRO A 51 21.11 -22.60 -11.10
C PRO A 51 22.33 -22.37 -10.21
N ALA A 52 23.54 -22.42 -10.75
CA ALA A 52 24.74 -22.15 -9.97
C ALA A 52 24.80 -20.71 -9.44
N VAL A 53 24.20 -19.75 -10.18
CA VAL A 53 24.10 -18.36 -9.75
C VAL A 53 23.21 -18.26 -8.50
N PHE A 54 22.09 -18.98 -8.47
CA PHE A 54 21.18 -18.98 -7.30
C PHE A 54 21.84 -19.67 -6.11
N SER A 55 22.54 -20.79 -6.32
CA SER A 55 23.26 -21.47 -5.25
C SER A 55 24.34 -20.57 -4.61
N GLN A 56 25.07 -19.82 -5.42
CA GLN A 56 26.03 -18.84 -4.90
C GLN A 56 25.33 -17.69 -4.17
N LEU A 57 24.23 -17.17 -4.74
CA LEU A 57 23.44 -16.12 -4.13
C LEU A 57 22.89 -16.55 -2.75
N HIS A 58 22.36 -17.77 -2.63
CA HIS A 58 21.89 -18.30 -1.34
C HIS A 58 23.01 -18.30 -0.31
N THR A 59 24.22 -18.78 -0.69
CA THR A 59 25.39 -18.76 0.20
C THR A 59 25.75 -17.34 0.67
N ASP A 60 25.68 -16.37 -0.23
CA ASP A 60 25.97 -14.97 0.09
C ASP A 60 24.87 -14.38 1.03
N LEU A 61 23.62 -14.78 0.82
CA LEU A 61 22.47 -14.32 1.60
C LEU A 61 22.46 -14.90 3.03
N GLU A 62 22.95 -16.13 3.25
CA GLU A 62 23.04 -16.76 4.57
C GLU A 62 23.77 -15.89 5.60
N SER A 63 24.72 -15.09 5.16
CA SER A 63 25.51 -14.17 6.00
C SER A 63 25.02 -12.71 5.98
N SER A 64 23.88 -12.46 5.37
CA SER A 64 23.31 -11.11 5.20
C SER A 64 22.10 -10.86 6.12
N ASP A 65 21.58 -9.63 6.11
CA ASP A 65 20.34 -9.25 6.78
C ASP A 65 19.09 -9.43 5.88
N VAL A 66 19.18 -10.28 4.86
CA VAL A 66 18.05 -10.63 3.98
C VAL A 66 17.39 -11.89 4.50
N TYR A 67 16.18 -11.79 4.98
CA TYR A 67 15.46 -12.90 5.60
C TYR A 67 14.69 -13.78 4.62
N ALA A 68 14.27 -13.22 3.49
CA ALA A 68 13.62 -13.95 2.42
C ALA A 68 13.84 -13.29 1.08
N MET A 69 13.90 -14.09 0.02
CA MET A 69 13.96 -13.63 -1.37
C MET A 69 13.11 -14.56 -2.25
N VAL A 70 12.33 -13.99 -3.16
CA VAL A 70 11.57 -14.74 -4.16
C VAL A 70 11.90 -14.16 -5.54
N THR A 71 12.34 -15.01 -6.45
CA THR A 71 12.62 -14.62 -7.83
C THR A 71 11.50 -15.08 -8.75
N VAL A 72 10.85 -14.12 -9.39
CA VAL A 72 9.75 -14.37 -10.33
C VAL A 72 10.18 -14.03 -11.74
N LYS A 73 9.93 -14.93 -12.69
CA LYS A 73 10.13 -14.72 -14.12
C LYS A 73 8.90 -15.14 -14.90
N ASP A 74 8.36 -14.22 -15.70
CA ASP A 74 7.19 -14.45 -16.55
C ASP A 74 5.98 -15.05 -15.79
N GLY A 75 5.77 -14.57 -14.54
CA GLY A 75 4.69 -15.01 -13.66
C GLY A 75 4.90 -16.40 -13.03
N VAL A 76 6.14 -16.89 -13.00
CA VAL A 76 6.53 -18.17 -12.39
C VAL A 76 7.61 -17.91 -11.36
N ILE A 77 7.48 -18.47 -10.16
CA ILE A 77 8.55 -18.50 -9.15
C ILE A 77 9.61 -19.50 -9.63
N ILE A 78 10.83 -19.02 -9.82
CA ILE A 78 11.94 -19.83 -10.32
C ILE A 78 13.00 -20.07 -9.26
N ASP A 79 12.95 -19.32 -8.14
CA ASP A 79 13.86 -19.49 -7.02
C ASP A 79 13.30 -18.83 -5.78
N GLU A 80 13.54 -19.44 -4.63
CA GLU A 80 13.15 -18.94 -3.31
C GLU A 80 14.28 -19.19 -2.32
N PHE A 81 14.53 -18.20 -1.48
CA PHE A 81 15.46 -18.28 -0.37
C PHE A 81 14.78 -17.82 0.91
N TYR A 82 14.97 -18.56 1.98
CA TYR A 82 14.53 -18.23 3.33
C TYR A 82 15.66 -18.52 4.31
N GLN A 83 15.98 -17.55 5.14
CA GLN A 83 16.96 -17.74 6.22
C GLN A 83 16.41 -18.68 7.29
N ASP A 84 17.30 -19.28 8.08
CA ASP A 84 16.92 -20.16 9.19
C ASP A 84 15.88 -19.51 10.10
N GLY A 85 14.75 -20.20 10.30
CA GLY A 85 13.62 -19.72 11.09
C GLY A 85 12.53 -18.99 10.30
N TYR A 86 12.71 -18.86 8.99
CA TYR A 86 11.72 -18.28 8.07
C TYR A 86 11.29 -19.29 7.01
N ASP A 87 10.13 -19.08 6.43
CA ASP A 87 9.53 -19.90 5.39
C ASP A 87 8.58 -19.06 4.49
N GLU A 88 7.93 -19.69 3.53
CA GLU A 88 6.98 -19.08 2.61
C GLU A 88 5.73 -18.48 3.28
N ASN A 89 5.48 -18.82 4.56
CA ASN A 89 4.35 -18.29 5.33
C ASN A 89 4.79 -17.17 6.28
N SER A 90 6.06 -16.87 6.36
CA SER A 90 6.60 -15.83 7.22
C SER A 90 6.15 -14.45 6.78
N VAL A 91 5.78 -13.59 7.73
CA VAL A 91 5.23 -12.25 7.47
C VAL A 91 6.29 -11.19 7.73
N PHE A 92 6.52 -10.34 6.74
CA PHE A 92 7.50 -9.25 6.78
C PHE A 92 6.83 -7.89 6.66
N GLN A 93 7.43 -6.85 7.26
CA GLN A 93 7.01 -5.48 7.06
C GLN A 93 7.37 -5.03 5.64
N LEU A 94 6.38 -4.61 4.87
CA LEU A 94 6.57 -4.16 3.49
C LEU A 94 7.18 -2.76 3.38
N ASN A 95 7.12 -1.96 4.46
CA ASN A 95 7.55 -0.57 4.44
C ASN A 95 6.99 0.17 3.19
N SER A 96 7.84 0.84 2.41
CA SER A 96 7.41 1.60 1.24
C SER A 96 6.84 0.77 0.09
N CYS A 97 7.04 -0.55 0.06
CA CYS A 97 6.34 -1.41 -0.91
C CYS A 97 4.81 -1.31 -0.78
N THR A 98 4.31 -0.95 0.41
CA THR A 98 2.89 -0.64 0.66
C THR A 98 2.35 0.43 -0.29
N LYS A 99 3.17 1.38 -0.75
CA LYS A 99 2.76 2.43 -1.70
C LYS A 99 2.29 1.86 -3.04
N SER A 100 2.86 0.74 -3.48
CA SER A 100 2.42 0.05 -4.70
C SER A 100 1.00 -0.51 -4.54
N PHE A 101 0.68 -1.06 -3.37
CA PHE A 101 -0.67 -1.51 -3.05
C PHE A 101 -1.64 -0.33 -2.96
N THR A 102 -1.24 0.76 -2.33
CA THR A 102 -2.05 1.99 -2.27
C THR A 102 -2.35 2.51 -3.68
N GLY A 103 -1.35 2.58 -4.55
CA GLY A 103 -1.55 2.99 -5.94
C GLY A 103 -2.53 2.08 -6.70
N ALA A 104 -2.43 0.76 -6.52
CA ALA A 104 -3.36 -0.20 -7.11
C ALA A 104 -4.80 -0.01 -6.57
N LEU A 105 -4.95 0.20 -5.26
CA LEU A 105 -6.26 0.45 -4.64
C LEU A 105 -6.90 1.74 -5.15
N ILE A 106 -6.13 2.81 -5.36
CA ILE A 106 -6.64 4.04 -5.98
C ILE A 106 -7.12 3.76 -7.40
N GLY A 107 -6.37 2.98 -8.20
CA GLY A 107 -6.79 2.57 -9.54
C GLY A 107 -8.12 1.81 -9.53
N ILE A 108 -8.30 0.87 -8.61
CA ILE A 108 -9.54 0.11 -8.43
C ILE A 108 -10.69 1.03 -8.00
N ALA A 109 -10.45 1.98 -7.09
CA ALA A 109 -11.45 2.94 -6.64
C ALA A 109 -11.93 3.85 -7.76
N ILE A 110 -11.04 4.24 -8.68
CA ILE A 110 -11.40 4.99 -9.89
C ILE A 110 -12.23 4.11 -10.84
N GLU A 111 -11.82 2.88 -11.09
CA GLU A 111 -12.54 1.94 -11.96
C GLU A 111 -13.96 1.67 -11.44
N GLN A 112 -14.12 1.59 -10.13
CA GLN A 112 -15.40 1.36 -9.47
C GLN A 112 -16.24 2.64 -9.27
N GLY A 113 -15.73 3.81 -9.67
CA GLY A 113 -16.43 5.08 -9.60
C GLY A 113 -16.49 5.73 -8.20
N TYR A 114 -15.69 5.25 -7.24
CA TYR A 114 -15.54 5.90 -5.93
C TYR A 114 -14.69 7.18 -6.01
N LEU A 115 -13.77 7.25 -6.97
CA LEU A 115 -12.96 8.40 -7.29
C LEU A 115 -13.18 8.75 -8.76
N GLY A 116 -13.24 10.02 -9.12
CA GLY A 116 -13.45 10.44 -10.50
C GLY A 116 -12.20 10.31 -11.35
N GLY A 117 -11.02 10.51 -10.76
CA GLY A 117 -9.76 10.35 -11.46
C GLY A 117 -8.55 10.84 -10.65
N VAL A 118 -7.36 10.64 -11.19
CA VAL A 118 -6.12 11.05 -10.51
C VAL A 118 -5.93 12.57 -10.49
N ASP A 119 -6.61 13.29 -11.35
CA ASP A 119 -6.53 14.76 -11.44
C ASP A 119 -7.60 15.46 -10.57
N ASP A 120 -8.42 14.69 -9.85
CA ASP A 120 -9.38 15.25 -8.91
C ASP A 120 -8.65 15.97 -7.78
N PRO A 121 -9.17 17.14 -7.35
CA PRO A 121 -8.67 17.83 -6.17
C PRO A 121 -8.77 16.95 -4.94
N LEU A 122 -7.72 16.96 -4.11
CA LEU A 122 -7.74 16.24 -2.84
C LEU A 122 -8.88 16.70 -1.92
N SER A 123 -9.29 17.97 -2.04
CA SER A 123 -10.40 18.56 -1.30
C SER A 123 -11.77 17.91 -1.55
N ASP A 124 -11.95 17.23 -2.67
CA ASP A 124 -13.19 16.51 -2.96
C ASP A 124 -13.37 15.29 -2.04
N TYR A 125 -12.28 14.78 -1.50
CA TYR A 125 -12.23 13.59 -0.63
C TYR A 125 -11.83 13.91 0.80
N LEU A 126 -11.03 14.96 0.98
CA LEU A 126 -10.55 15.46 2.27
C LEU A 126 -10.83 16.98 2.36
N PRO A 127 -12.04 17.38 2.72
CA PRO A 127 -12.45 18.81 2.78
C PRO A 127 -11.55 19.65 3.68
N GLN A 128 -10.90 19.06 4.69
CA GLN A 128 -9.97 19.73 5.61
C GLN A 128 -8.81 20.43 4.89
N VAL A 129 -8.47 19.97 3.67
CA VAL A 129 -7.44 20.62 2.84
C VAL A 129 -7.80 22.07 2.52
N LEU A 130 -9.10 22.42 2.47
CA LEU A 130 -9.58 23.78 2.22
C LEU A 130 -9.37 24.74 3.40
N ASP A 131 -9.18 24.21 4.60
CA ASP A 131 -8.91 25.00 5.81
C ASP A 131 -7.43 25.40 5.92
N LEU A 132 -6.57 24.88 5.03
CA LEU A 132 -5.15 25.24 5.00
C LEU A 132 -4.98 26.68 4.51
N GLU A 133 -4.16 27.46 5.21
CA GLU A 133 -3.88 28.87 4.85
C GLU A 133 -3.16 29.00 3.50
N ASP A 134 -2.39 27.98 3.11
CA ASP A 134 -1.64 27.94 1.85
C ASP A 134 -2.57 27.52 0.69
N SER A 135 -2.93 28.46 -0.16
CA SER A 135 -3.77 28.22 -1.32
C SER A 135 -3.16 27.23 -2.34
N GLY A 136 -1.83 27.05 -2.33
CA GLY A 136 -1.17 26.04 -3.15
C GLY A 136 -1.51 24.64 -2.69
N LYS A 137 -1.60 24.41 -1.38
CA LYS A 137 -2.01 23.12 -0.81
C LYS A 137 -3.44 22.74 -1.15
N GLN A 138 -4.33 23.73 -1.28
CA GLN A 138 -5.71 23.52 -1.69
C GLN A 138 -5.85 23.02 -3.14
N GLN A 139 -4.79 23.14 -3.95
CA GLN A 139 -4.75 22.66 -5.33
C GLN A 139 -4.11 21.28 -5.50
N ILE A 140 -3.75 20.63 -4.40
CA ILE A 140 -3.19 19.28 -4.44
C ILE A 140 -4.23 18.31 -5.01
N THR A 141 -3.80 17.49 -5.96
CA THR A 141 -4.61 16.42 -6.57
C THR A 141 -4.12 15.04 -6.12
N LEU A 142 -4.91 14.01 -6.37
CA LEU A 142 -4.49 12.62 -6.16
C LEU A 142 -3.20 12.29 -6.93
N ARG A 143 -3.04 12.84 -8.16
CA ARG A 143 -1.81 12.70 -8.95
C ARG A 143 -0.60 13.23 -8.20
N HIS A 144 -0.70 14.40 -7.59
CA HIS A 144 0.42 15.00 -6.86
C HIS A 144 0.86 14.12 -5.68
N LEU A 145 -0.07 13.47 -4.98
CA LEU A 145 0.25 12.52 -3.91
C LEU A 145 0.89 11.25 -4.47
N LEU A 146 0.30 10.65 -5.51
CA LEU A 146 0.80 9.41 -6.12
C LEU A 146 2.19 9.55 -6.74
N THR A 147 2.56 10.75 -7.19
CA THR A 147 3.86 11.01 -7.82
C THR A 147 4.86 11.70 -6.91
N HIS A 148 4.53 11.91 -5.62
CA HIS A 148 5.36 12.65 -4.66
C HIS A 148 5.72 14.08 -5.11
N THR A 149 4.78 14.78 -5.74
CA THR A 149 4.94 16.16 -6.22
C THR A 149 3.97 17.15 -5.56
N SER A 150 3.43 16.79 -4.40
CA SER A 150 2.44 17.59 -3.67
C SER A 150 3.00 18.89 -3.09
N GLY A 151 4.31 18.96 -2.87
CA GLY A 151 4.95 20.11 -2.21
C GLY A 151 4.72 20.18 -0.69
N LEU A 152 4.12 19.14 -0.09
CA LEU A 152 4.02 19.03 1.36
C LEU A 152 5.41 18.92 1.98
N GLU A 153 5.61 19.61 3.09
CA GLU A 153 6.87 19.60 3.83
C GLU A 153 7.03 18.27 4.58
N TRP A 154 8.00 17.47 4.14
CA TRP A 154 8.28 16.18 4.74
C TRP A 154 9.77 15.89 4.80
N TYR A 155 10.27 15.51 5.97
CA TYR A 155 11.67 15.18 6.20
C TYR A 155 11.79 13.82 6.88
N GLU A 156 12.33 12.82 6.20
CA GLU A 156 12.66 11.51 6.79
C GLU A 156 14.12 11.41 7.23
N TRP A 157 15.02 12.17 6.57
CA TRP A 157 16.47 12.00 6.64
C TRP A 157 17.20 13.32 6.84
N ALA A 158 18.53 13.26 6.89
CA ALA A 158 19.42 14.43 6.95
C ALA A 158 19.35 15.25 8.25
N GLY A 159 19.19 14.60 9.39
CA GLY A 159 19.21 15.25 10.71
C GLY A 159 17.94 16.05 11.04
N ARG A 160 16.98 16.07 10.15
CA ARG A 160 15.62 16.56 10.36
C ARG A 160 14.65 15.44 10.04
N SER A 161 13.72 15.14 10.93
CA SER A 161 12.70 14.13 10.69
C SER A 161 11.44 14.50 11.47
N ASN A 162 10.33 14.61 10.77
CA ASN A 162 9.00 14.69 11.35
C ASN A 162 8.30 13.33 11.40
N TRP A 163 9.00 12.26 11.03
CA TRP A 163 8.49 10.89 11.06
C TRP A 163 8.01 10.45 12.43
N GLN A 164 8.77 10.77 13.50
CA GLN A 164 8.38 10.38 14.85
C GLN A 164 7.14 11.14 15.33
N GLU A 165 7.04 12.42 15.05
CA GLU A 165 5.89 13.25 15.38
C GLU A 165 4.64 12.75 14.64
N PHE A 166 4.76 12.50 13.34
CA PHE A 166 3.69 11.92 12.53
C PHE A 166 3.18 10.59 13.09
N ARG A 167 4.10 9.66 13.41
CA ARG A 167 3.73 8.33 13.95
C ARG A 167 2.97 8.39 15.25
N THR A 168 3.23 9.41 16.07
CA THR A 168 2.61 9.59 17.40
C THR A 168 1.43 10.55 17.37
N SER A 169 1.13 11.15 16.21
CA SER A 169 -0.05 11.99 16.03
C SER A 169 -1.33 11.16 16.19
N GLU A 170 -2.32 11.73 16.87
CA GLU A 170 -3.64 11.12 17.03
C GLU A 170 -4.44 11.15 15.71
N ASN A 171 -4.17 12.12 14.85
CA ASN A 171 -4.80 12.26 13.55
C ASN A 171 -3.74 12.59 12.48
N TRP A 172 -3.52 11.65 11.59
CA TRP A 172 -2.54 11.78 10.52
C TRP A 172 -2.97 12.73 9.40
N VAL A 173 -4.26 13.02 9.28
CA VAL A 173 -4.79 13.95 8.27
C VAL A 173 -4.56 15.39 8.69
N ASP A 174 -4.61 15.68 10.00
CA ASP A 174 -4.44 17.02 10.56
C ASP A 174 -2.97 17.36 10.86
N TYR A 175 -2.05 16.38 10.72
CA TYR A 175 -0.61 16.57 10.92
C TYR A 175 -0.02 17.38 9.76
#